data_6ba3e2cd34f142d6e361712eab9ff3b1
#
_entry.id   6ba3e2cd34f142d6e361712eab9ff3b1
#
_cell.length_a   1.000
_cell.length_b   1.000
_cell.length_c   1.000
_cell.angle_alpha   90.00
_cell.angle_beta   90.00
_cell.angle_gamma   90.00
#
_symmetry.space_group_name_H-M   'P 1'
#
loop_
_entity.id
_entity.type
_entity.pdbx_description
1 polymer ?
#
loop_
_entity_poly.entity_id
_entity_poly.type
_entity_poly.pdbx_seq_one_letter_code
_entity_poly.pdbx_strand_id
1 'polypeptide(L)'
;AYETVLSPLTVRISEGRFYLVGLSSRHGTIRNFASVLIKQLTCLGEHFTRPADFDAATYFAHSIGGYGGNKWQARTVRVAVTHRVAAYLRSKPLHHSQLEAGNEHAAVDGRPMFDMHVALTPDFVSLLLSYGAELEVLAPESLRRLMLRKAHALQTLYATPHSTDAVLPA
;
A
#
# COMPACT_ATOMS: atom_id res chain seq x y z
N ALA A 1 14.87 -15.09 11.01
CA ALA A 1 13.89 -14.95 12.09
C ALA A 1 14.56 -14.28 13.28
N TYR A 2 13.82 -13.52 14.07
CA TYR A 2 14.30 -12.90 15.31
C TYR A 2 13.15 -12.86 16.33
N GLU A 3 13.50 -12.75 17.59
CA GLU A 3 12.56 -12.54 18.68
C GLU A 3 12.49 -11.06 19.07
N THR A 4 11.33 -10.63 19.52
CA THR A 4 11.12 -9.30 20.09
C THR A 4 9.95 -9.36 21.07
N VAL A 5 10.04 -8.63 22.16
CA VAL A 5 8.89 -8.38 23.02
C VAL A 5 8.06 -7.26 22.36
N LEU A 6 6.76 -7.48 22.30
CA LEU A 6 5.82 -6.54 21.73
C LEU A 6 4.79 -6.14 22.77
N SER A 7 4.65 -4.82 23.00
CA SER A 7 3.51 -4.26 23.72
C SER A 7 2.38 -4.04 22.73
N PRO A 8 1.34 -4.90 22.68
CA PRO A 8 0.33 -4.89 21.65
C PRO A 8 -0.60 -3.68 21.79
N LEU A 9 -0.83 -2.95 20.72
CA LEU A 9 -1.65 -1.74 20.72
C LEU A 9 -2.99 -1.95 20.00
N THR A 10 -2.95 -2.64 18.85
CA THR A 10 -4.14 -2.95 18.04
C THR A 10 -3.85 -4.09 17.06
N VAL A 11 -4.92 -4.60 16.47
CA VAL A 11 -4.86 -5.50 15.32
C VAL A 11 -5.48 -4.79 14.13
N ARG A 12 -4.76 -4.73 13.02
CA ARG A 12 -5.28 -4.24 11.74
C ARG A 12 -5.66 -5.41 10.85
N ILE A 13 -6.82 -5.30 10.23
CA ILE A 13 -7.23 -6.21 9.15
C ILE A 13 -7.15 -5.40 7.84
N SER A 14 -6.44 -5.91 6.86
CA SER A 14 -6.33 -5.31 5.53
C SER A 14 -6.21 -6.41 4.48
N GLU A 15 -7.07 -6.38 3.48
CA GLU A 15 -7.10 -7.35 2.37
C GLU A 15 -7.10 -8.82 2.85
N GLY A 16 -7.90 -9.11 3.88
CA GLY A 16 -7.99 -10.44 4.48
C GLY A 16 -6.77 -10.88 5.29
N ARG A 17 -5.79 -10.00 5.54
CA ARG A 17 -4.60 -10.26 6.35
C ARG A 17 -4.68 -9.55 7.68
N PHE A 18 -4.18 -10.22 8.71
CA PHE A 18 -4.08 -9.67 10.06
C PHE A 18 -2.67 -9.14 10.31
N TYR A 19 -2.59 -7.97 10.92
CA TYR A 19 -1.34 -7.36 11.35
C TYR A 19 -1.41 -7.05 12.84
N LEU A 20 -0.51 -7.64 13.62
CA LEU A 20 -0.33 -7.27 15.02
C LEU A 20 0.50 -5.99 15.08
N VAL A 21 -0.05 -4.95 15.68
CA VAL A 21 0.58 -3.63 15.77
C VAL A 21 0.94 -3.35 17.22
N GLY A 22 2.16 -2.98 17.48
CA GLY A 22 2.62 -2.72 18.85
C GLY A 22 3.98 -2.08 18.92
N LEU A 23 4.34 -1.64 20.13
CA LEU A 23 5.66 -1.10 20.44
C LEU A 23 6.64 -2.27 20.57
N SER A 24 7.63 -2.31 19.68
CA SER A 24 8.65 -3.35 19.67
C SER A 24 9.83 -2.96 20.56
N SER A 25 10.18 -3.79 21.53
CA SER A 25 11.35 -3.58 22.41
C SER A 25 12.65 -3.51 21.62
N ARG A 26 12.77 -4.34 20.57
CA ARG A 26 13.95 -4.36 19.70
C ARG A 26 14.17 -3.07 18.92
N HIS A 27 13.07 -2.39 18.50
CA HIS A 27 13.14 -1.23 17.60
C HIS A 27 12.86 0.09 18.32
N GLY A 28 12.34 0.05 19.55
CA GLY A 28 11.91 1.24 20.28
C GLY A 28 10.78 2.04 19.61
N THR A 29 10.12 1.44 18.62
CA THR A 29 9.07 2.11 17.82
C THR A 29 7.91 1.17 17.53
N ILE A 30 6.75 1.74 17.19
CA ILE A 30 5.58 0.96 16.77
C ILE A 30 5.89 0.25 15.45
N ARG A 31 5.58 -1.04 15.40
CA ARG A 31 5.79 -1.93 14.26
C ARG A 31 4.54 -2.72 13.96
N ASN A 32 4.40 -3.08 12.68
CA ASN A 32 3.31 -3.90 12.17
C ASN A 32 3.90 -5.27 11.77
N PHE A 33 3.39 -6.33 12.37
CA PHE A 33 3.81 -7.70 12.12
C PHE A 33 2.68 -8.45 11.41
N ALA A 34 2.90 -8.85 10.17
CA ALA A 34 1.94 -9.68 9.47
C ALA A 34 1.82 -11.05 10.17
N SER A 35 0.61 -11.44 10.54
CA SER A 35 0.37 -12.67 11.32
C SER A 35 0.94 -13.92 10.64
N VAL A 36 0.89 -13.98 9.31
CA VAL A 36 1.43 -15.08 8.50
C VAL A 36 2.95 -15.25 8.61
N LEU A 37 3.66 -14.23 9.08
CA LEU A 37 5.11 -14.26 9.29
C LEU A 37 5.51 -14.54 10.75
N ILE A 38 4.55 -14.57 11.67
CA ILE A 38 4.78 -14.88 13.09
C ILE A 38 4.87 -16.40 13.22
N LYS A 39 6.04 -16.89 13.56
CA LYS A 39 6.26 -18.35 13.76
C LYS A 39 5.78 -18.83 15.10
N GLN A 40 5.97 -18.02 16.13
CA GLN A 40 5.59 -18.33 17.51
C GLN A 40 5.15 -17.06 18.21
N LEU A 41 4.11 -17.16 19.01
CA LEU A 41 3.60 -16.08 19.85
C LEU A 41 3.40 -16.63 21.27
N THR A 42 3.99 -15.97 22.25
CA THR A 42 3.86 -16.32 23.66
C THR A 42 3.41 -15.11 24.44
N CYS A 43 2.39 -15.28 25.27
CA CYS A 43 1.96 -14.25 26.21
C CYS A 43 2.83 -14.32 27.46
N LEU A 44 3.52 -13.23 27.80
CA LEU A 44 4.48 -13.20 28.92
C LEU A 44 3.82 -12.94 30.27
N GLY A 45 2.56 -12.54 30.34
CA GLY A 45 1.90 -12.15 31.59
C GLY A 45 2.35 -10.80 32.14
N GLU A 46 3.24 -10.10 31.45
CA GLU A 46 3.69 -8.77 31.84
C GLU A 46 2.70 -7.70 31.40
N HIS A 47 2.60 -6.64 32.20
CA HIS A 47 1.77 -5.47 31.89
C HIS A 47 2.63 -4.36 31.31
N PHE A 48 2.06 -3.58 30.41
CA PHE A 48 2.68 -2.39 29.85
C PHE A 48 1.73 -1.19 29.88
N THR A 49 2.28 0.00 29.87
CA THR A 49 1.48 1.22 29.75
C THR A 49 1.29 1.56 28.27
N ARG A 50 0.04 1.63 27.84
CA ARG A 50 -0.30 2.06 26.48
C ARG A 50 0.14 3.53 26.29
N PRO A 51 0.89 3.87 25.22
CA PRO A 51 1.19 5.26 24.91
C PRO A 51 -0.10 6.09 24.77
N ALA A 52 -0.18 7.21 25.50
CA ALA A 52 -1.38 8.05 25.52
C ALA A 52 -1.67 8.72 24.17
N ASP A 53 -0.64 8.92 23.36
CA ASP A 53 -0.67 9.52 22.03
C ASP A 53 -0.93 8.52 20.90
N PHE A 54 -1.09 7.23 21.21
CA PHE A 54 -1.40 6.24 20.20
C PHE A 54 -2.90 6.18 19.91
N ASP A 55 -3.26 6.61 18.72
CA ASP A 55 -4.56 6.42 18.11
C ASP A 55 -4.44 5.62 16.81
N ALA A 56 -5.17 4.52 16.71
CA ALA A 56 -5.07 3.61 15.56
C ALA A 56 -5.64 4.25 14.28
N ALA A 57 -6.68 5.09 14.38
CA ALA A 57 -7.26 5.75 13.24
C ALA A 57 -6.26 6.73 12.62
N THR A 58 -5.65 7.56 13.45
CA THR A 58 -4.60 8.50 13.02
C THR A 58 -3.36 7.77 12.48
N TYR A 59 -2.95 6.67 13.16
CA TYR A 59 -1.78 5.89 12.75
C TYR A 59 -1.92 5.31 11.33
N PHE A 60 -3.14 4.98 10.91
CA PHE A 60 -3.44 4.41 9.59
C PHE A 60 -4.18 5.37 8.66
N ALA A 61 -4.40 6.62 9.04
CA ALA A 61 -5.24 7.57 8.31
C ALA A 61 -4.89 7.72 6.81
N HIS A 62 -3.62 7.60 6.47
CA HIS A 62 -3.14 7.75 5.09
C HIS A 62 -2.63 6.44 4.49
N SER A 63 -2.90 5.31 5.13
CA SER A 63 -2.30 4.03 4.75
C SER A 63 -3.25 3.17 3.95
N ILE A 64 -2.73 2.62 2.87
CA ILE A 64 -3.33 1.49 2.16
C ILE A 64 -2.49 0.26 2.49
N GLY A 65 -3.15 -0.85 2.85
CA GLY A 65 -2.47 -2.08 3.24
C GLY A 65 -2.09 -2.16 4.72
N GLY A 66 -1.03 -2.92 5.00
CA GLY A 66 -0.57 -3.23 6.36
C GLY A 66 0.44 -2.24 6.94
N TYR A 67 0.94 -1.31 6.15
CA TYR A 67 1.89 -0.28 6.62
C TYR A 67 1.14 0.86 7.32
N GLY A 68 1.76 1.45 8.35
CA GLY A 68 1.21 2.59 9.08
C GLY A 68 2.30 3.41 9.76
N GLY A 69 1.88 4.50 10.39
CA GLY A 69 2.72 5.39 11.19
C GLY A 69 3.51 6.43 10.40
N ASN A 70 4.17 7.29 11.15
CA ASN A 70 4.81 8.52 10.64
C ASN A 70 6.04 8.30 9.75
N LYS A 71 6.51 7.06 9.62
CA LYS A 71 7.63 6.73 8.72
C LYS A 71 7.28 7.03 7.26
N TRP A 72 6.02 6.90 6.90
CA TRP A 72 5.53 7.07 5.54
C TRP A 72 4.80 8.40 5.43
N GLN A 73 5.46 9.40 4.85
CA GLN A 73 4.82 10.70 4.63
C GLN A 73 3.69 10.57 3.60
N ALA A 74 2.52 11.06 3.97
CA ALA A 74 1.41 11.19 3.04
C ALA A 74 1.71 12.27 1.99
N ARG A 75 1.30 12.01 0.75
CA ARG A 75 1.44 12.90 -0.40
C ARG A 75 0.14 12.93 -1.18
N THR A 76 -0.13 14.03 -1.83
CA THR A 76 -1.18 14.08 -2.83
C THR A 76 -0.70 13.32 -4.06
N VAL A 77 -1.44 12.28 -4.42
CA VAL A 77 -1.20 11.44 -5.59
C VAL A 77 -2.32 11.71 -6.58
N ARG A 78 -1.96 12.02 -7.82
CA ARG A 78 -2.88 12.14 -8.95
C ARG A 78 -2.66 10.99 -9.91
N VAL A 79 -3.74 10.34 -10.28
CA VAL A 79 -3.74 9.27 -11.28
C VAL A 79 -4.74 9.56 -12.39
N ALA A 80 -4.38 9.20 -13.63
CA ALA A 80 -5.32 9.11 -14.74
C ALA A 80 -5.63 7.63 -14.99
N VAL A 81 -6.89 7.33 -15.28
CA VAL A 81 -7.35 5.94 -15.47
C VAL A 81 -8.24 5.81 -16.68
N THR A 82 -8.37 4.58 -17.20
CA THR A 82 -9.37 4.31 -18.25
C THR A 82 -10.79 4.49 -17.71
N HIS A 83 -11.76 4.74 -18.57
CA HIS A 83 -13.17 4.86 -18.19
C HIS A 83 -13.67 3.61 -17.45
N ARG A 84 -13.20 2.43 -17.82
CA ARG A 84 -13.50 1.17 -17.15
C ARG A 84 -13.05 1.18 -15.69
N VAL A 85 -11.80 1.54 -15.44
CA VAL A 85 -11.25 1.63 -14.07
C VAL A 85 -11.94 2.75 -13.29
N ALA A 86 -12.25 3.89 -13.92
CA ALA A 86 -12.97 5.00 -13.26
C ALA A 86 -14.31 4.56 -12.67
N ALA A 87 -15.07 3.72 -13.39
CA ALA A 87 -16.32 3.18 -12.86
C ALA A 87 -16.11 2.37 -11.56
N TYR A 88 -15.04 1.56 -11.49
CA TYR A 88 -14.68 0.85 -10.27
C TYR A 88 -14.26 1.78 -9.15
N LEU A 89 -13.41 2.77 -9.44
CA LEU A 89 -12.93 3.71 -8.43
C LEU A 89 -14.03 4.60 -7.84
N ARG A 90 -15.09 4.87 -8.61
CA ARG A 90 -16.27 5.59 -8.11
C ARG A 90 -17.09 4.71 -7.17
N SER A 91 -17.24 3.42 -7.47
CA SER A 91 -17.99 2.48 -6.63
C SER A 91 -17.22 2.01 -5.40
N LYS A 92 -15.90 1.86 -5.55
CA LYS A 92 -14.99 1.41 -4.48
C LYS A 92 -13.71 2.24 -4.53
N PRO A 93 -13.66 3.39 -3.82
CA PRO A 93 -12.47 4.21 -3.73
C PRO A 93 -11.27 3.45 -3.17
N LEU A 94 -10.08 3.73 -3.68
CA LEU A 94 -8.82 3.15 -3.16
C LEU A 94 -8.51 3.61 -1.75
N HIS A 95 -8.93 4.85 -1.43
CA HIS A 95 -8.72 5.47 -0.13
C HIS A 95 -9.87 6.44 0.16
N HIS A 96 -10.20 6.66 1.45
CA HIS A 96 -11.28 7.57 1.85
C HIS A 96 -11.07 9.03 1.40
N SER A 97 -9.81 9.43 1.18
CA SER A 97 -9.48 10.77 0.67
C SER A 97 -9.53 10.89 -0.85
N GLN A 98 -9.96 9.84 -1.56
CA GLN A 98 -10.06 9.88 -3.02
C GLN A 98 -11.14 10.85 -3.47
N LEU A 99 -10.78 11.74 -4.37
CA LEU A 99 -11.68 12.68 -5.04
C LEU A 99 -11.47 12.57 -6.55
N GLU A 100 -12.55 12.59 -7.31
CA GLU A 100 -12.45 12.70 -8.76
C GLU A 100 -12.12 14.15 -9.12
N ALA A 101 -11.06 14.36 -9.89
CA ALA A 101 -10.65 15.68 -10.32
C ALA A 101 -11.67 16.22 -11.34
N GLY A 102 -12.11 17.45 -11.16
CA GLY A 102 -13.04 18.10 -12.09
C GLY A 102 -12.44 18.25 -13.50
N ASN A 103 -13.32 18.51 -14.47
CA ASN A 103 -12.97 18.65 -15.91
C ASN A 103 -11.93 19.74 -16.19
N GLU A 104 -11.73 20.69 -15.28
CA GLU A 104 -10.70 21.74 -15.39
C GLU A 104 -9.27 21.20 -15.41
N HIS A 105 -9.10 19.96 -14.96
CA HIS A 105 -7.82 19.27 -14.93
C HIS A 105 -7.88 17.97 -15.76
N ALA A 106 -8.75 17.93 -16.79
CA ALA A 106 -8.82 16.76 -17.66
C ALA A 106 -7.42 16.43 -18.20
N ALA A 107 -7.05 15.16 -18.11
CA ALA A 107 -5.82 14.70 -18.75
C ALA A 107 -5.87 15.07 -20.24
N VAL A 108 -4.70 15.31 -20.82
CA VAL A 108 -4.55 15.76 -22.23
C VAL A 108 -5.29 14.84 -23.22
N ASP A 109 -5.58 13.60 -22.81
CA ASP A 109 -6.28 12.55 -23.59
C ASP A 109 -7.72 12.28 -23.15
N GLY A 110 -8.29 13.12 -22.27
CA GLY A 110 -9.69 13.00 -21.82
C GLY A 110 -9.95 11.89 -20.80
N ARG A 111 -8.93 11.21 -20.27
CA ARG A 111 -9.11 10.18 -19.24
C ARG A 111 -9.57 10.77 -17.90
N PRO A 112 -10.49 10.09 -17.18
CA PRO A 112 -10.83 10.46 -15.81
C PRO A 112 -9.61 10.49 -14.88
N MET A 113 -9.57 11.47 -13.97
CA MET A 113 -8.49 11.64 -13.01
C MET A 113 -9.00 11.59 -11.59
N PHE A 114 -8.17 11.05 -10.69
CA PHE A 114 -8.46 10.99 -9.27
C PHE A 114 -7.26 11.51 -8.47
N ASP A 115 -7.57 12.30 -7.46
CA ASP A 115 -6.62 12.76 -6.44
C ASP A 115 -6.86 12.00 -5.16
N MET A 116 -5.79 11.66 -4.44
CA MET A 116 -5.87 11.06 -3.11
C MET A 116 -4.67 11.47 -2.26
N HIS A 117 -4.87 11.60 -0.95
CA HIS A 117 -3.79 11.94 -0.01
C HIS A 117 -3.38 10.70 0.76
N VAL A 118 -2.29 10.05 0.35
CA VAL A 118 -1.89 8.71 0.82
C VAL A 118 -0.39 8.60 1.06
N ALA A 119 -0.03 7.70 1.95
CA ALA A 119 1.35 7.31 2.21
C ALA A 119 1.87 6.42 1.06
N LEU A 120 3.05 6.75 0.52
CA LEU A 120 3.66 6.01 -0.60
C LEU A 120 4.30 4.70 -0.12
N THR A 121 3.48 3.81 0.43
CA THR A 121 3.90 2.52 0.96
C THR A 121 4.15 1.49 -0.14
N PRO A 122 4.90 0.40 0.14
CA PRO A 122 5.02 -0.71 -0.82
C PRO A 122 3.68 -1.32 -1.24
N ASP A 123 2.72 -1.43 -0.30
CA ASP A 123 1.37 -1.96 -0.60
C ASP A 123 0.64 -1.05 -1.58
N PHE A 124 0.73 0.27 -1.39
CA PHE A 124 0.13 1.23 -2.32
C PHE A 124 0.76 1.15 -3.71
N VAL A 125 2.09 1.06 -3.80
CA VAL A 125 2.79 0.88 -5.09
C VAL A 125 2.36 -0.42 -5.77
N SER A 126 2.25 -1.52 -5.02
CA SER A 126 1.77 -2.80 -5.54
C SER A 126 0.32 -2.72 -6.03
N LEU A 127 -0.54 -2.01 -5.30
CA LEU A 127 -1.92 -1.76 -5.71
C LEU A 127 -1.98 -0.98 -7.03
N LEU A 128 -1.18 0.08 -7.20
CA LEU A 128 -1.15 0.82 -8.46
C LEU A 128 -0.66 -0.05 -9.62
N LEU A 129 0.36 -0.88 -9.40
CA LEU A 129 0.89 -1.80 -10.41
C LEU A 129 -0.13 -2.86 -10.84
N SER A 130 -1.06 -3.25 -9.96
CA SER A 130 -2.09 -4.24 -10.29
C SER A 130 -3.07 -3.77 -11.36
N TYR A 131 -3.19 -2.47 -11.60
CA TYR A 131 -3.98 -1.90 -12.69
C TYR A 131 -3.27 -1.94 -14.05
N GLY A 132 -1.97 -2.26 -14.08
CA GLY A 132 -1.20 -2.34 -15.32
C GLY A 132 -1.22 -1.04 -16.12
N ALA A 133 -1.51 -1.14 -17.42
CA ALA A 133 -1.56 0.01 -18.32
C ALA A 133 -2.87 0.84 -18.22
N GLU A 134 -3.82 0.43 -17.38
CA GLU A 134 -5.09 1.13 -17.23
C GLU A 134 -5.05 2.28 -16.23
N LEU A 135 -3.93 2.42 -15.50
CA LEU A 135 -3.71 3.48 -14.53
C LEU A 135 -2.33 4.11 -14.75
N GLU A 136 -2.30 5.41 -14.89
CA GLU A 136 -1.09 6.21 -14.99
C GLU A 136 -0.96 7.14 -13.77
N VAL A 137 0.20 7.13 -13.13
CA VAL A 137 0.54 8.09 -12.07
C VAL A 137 1.02 9.40 -12.73
N LEU A 138 0.31 10.49 -12.46
CA LEU A 138 0.66 11.83 -12.96
C LEU A 138 1.52 12.59 -11.95
N ALA A 139 1.18 12.46 -10.65
CA ALA A 139 1.89 13.11 -9.54
C ALA A 139 1.89 12.23 -8.29
N PRO A 140 2.88 12.37 -7.40
CA PRO A 140 4.09 13.18 -7.53
C PRO A 140 5.12 12.54 -8.46
N GLU A 141 6.03 13.35 -8.99
CA GLU A 141 7.06 12.90 -9.94
C GLU A 141 7.96 11.78 -9.37
N SER A 142 8.20 11.76 -8.07
CA SER A 142 8.97 10.69 -7.42
C SER A 142 8.28 9.33 -7.54
N LEU A 143 6.94 9.28 -7.40
CA LEU A 143 6.16 8.07 -7.57
C LEU A 143 6.08 7.69 -9.05
N ARG A 144 5.85 8.66 -9.96
CA ARG A 144 5.86 8.43 -11.41
C ARG A 144 7.17 7.76 -11.86
N ARG A 145 8.32 8.29 -11.42
CA ARG A 145 9.64 7.69 -11.71
C ARG A 145 9.79 6.28 -11.12
N LEU A 146 9.24 6.03 -9.93
CA LEU A 146 9.24 4.68 -9.35
C LEU A 146 8.44 3.71 -10.21
N MET A 147 7.24 4.11 -10.65
CA MET A 147 6.39 3.29 -11.53
C MET A 147 7.10 2.99 -12.86
N LEU A 148 7.74 3.99 -13.45
CA LEU A 148 8.52 3.81 -14.70
C LEU A 148 9.64 2.77 -14.51
N ARG A 149 10.43 2.85 -13.43
CA ARG A 149 11.46 1.84 -13.13
C ARG A 149 10.88 0.43 -12.98
N LYS A 150 9.71 0.31 -12.32
CA LYS A 150 9.02 -0.98 -12.18
C LYS A 150 8.54 -1.53 -13.52
N ALA A 151 7.98 -0.66 -14.38
CA ALA A 151 7.54 -1.04 -15.72
C ALA A 151 8.72 -1.52 -16.58
N HIS A 152 9.86 -0.83 -16.56
CA HIS A 152 11.07 -1.29 -17.26
C HIS A 152 11.57 -2.63 -16.74
N ALA A 153 11.57 -2.84 -15.43
CA ALA A 153 11.97 -4.12 -14.85
C ALA A 153 11.06 -5.26 -15.30
N LEU A 154 9.73 -5.03 -15.34
CA LEU A 154 8.77 -5.99 -15.88
C LEU A 154 9.02 -6.25 -17.36
N GLN A 155 9.19 -5.20 -18.17
CA GLN A 155 9.49 -5.34 -19.58
C GLN A 155 10.74 -6.20 -19.81
N THR A 156 11.82 -5.97 -19.06
CA THR A 156 13.06 -6.75 -19.15
C THR A 156 12.81 -8.23 -18.83
N LEU A 157 12.04 -8.52 -17.77
CA LEU A 157 11.72 -9.90 -17.38
C LEU A 157 10.95 -10.64 -18.49
N TYR A 158 9.97 -10.00 -19.10
CA TYR A 158 9.13 -10.62 -20.13
C TYR A 158 9.74 -10.58 -21.53
N ALA A 159 10.71 -9.70 -21.79
CA ALA A 159 11.44 -9.67 -23.07
C ALA A 159 12.50 -10.78 -23.18
N THR A 160 12.91 -11.40 -22.08
CA THR A 160 13.87 -12.51 -22.09
C THR A 160 13.14 -13.79 -22.47
N PRO A 161 13.46 -14.44 -23.60
CA PRO A 161 12.84 -15.71 -23.95
C PRO A 161 13.16 -16.76 -22.90
N HIS A 162 12.15 -17.34 -22.27
CA HIS A 162 12.33 -18.53 -21.45
C HIS A 162 12.33 -19.75 -22.35
N SER A 163 13.40 -20.54 -22.29
CA SER A 163 13.59 -21.81 -23.03
C SER A 163 12.66 -22.94 -22.52
N THR A 164 11.51 -22.61 -21.95
CA THR A 164 10.58 -23.59 -21.43
C THR A 164 9.26 -23.50 -22.18
N ASP A 165 9.21 -24.16 -23.36
CA ASP A 165 7.96 -24.70 -23.92
C ASP A 165 7.48 -25.87 -23.03
N ALA A 166 7.43 -25.69 -21.73
CA ALA A 166 6.69 -26.56 -20.84
C ALA A 166 5.21 -26.19 -20.97
N VAL A 167 4.56 -26.83 -21.92
CA VAL A 167 3.10 -26.87 -22.03
C VAL A 167 2.53 -27.18 -20.66
N LEU A 168 1.85 -26.20 -20.05
CA LEU A 168 1.01 -26.46 -18.89
C LEU A 168 -0.08 -27.45 -19.37
N PRO A 169 -0.25 -28.61 -18.73
CA PRO A 169 -1.33 -29.50 -19.09
C PRO A 169 -2.67 -28.78 -18.92
N ALA A 170 -3.56 -28.97 -19.91
CA ALA A 170 -4.90 -28.41 -19.95
C ALA A 170 -5.77 -28.92 -18.79
#